data_bf0cb228f8a54bbe9b1aca29e2668916
#
_entry.id   bf0cb228f8a54bbe9b1aca29e2668916
#
_cell.length_a   1.000
_cell.length_b   1.000
_cell.length_c   1.000
_cell.angle_alpha   90.00
_cell.angle_beta   90.00
_cell.angle_gamma   90.00
#
_symmetry.space_group_name_H-M   'P 1'
#
loop_
_entity.id
_entity.type
_entity.pdbx_description
1 polymer ?
#
loop_
_entity_poly.entity_id
_entity_poly.type
_entity_poly.pdbx_seq_one_letter_code
_entity_poly.pdbx_strand_id
1 'polypeptide(L)'
;MGVAVNRMVGYFTSPLSVALTLVVAGLVFLALGRRRGGTWLVLVGTLWLWIFSTGFAYAVLGGRLERMYPPQRVEDLPEADAVVVLGGGVGADTNSLVYAELLRGADRVLHAARIVKAGKAPVVIASGEGEREASLPLLKEFGVPEEAILVENESRNTEENARRVANLLADRPGCRRVLLVTSSWHMRRALLMFRRHAADVEVVPAAIDYEGIVAAESLALPRSLAPSADMLMKNSFMLKEYVGYWGYRILR
;
A
#
# COMPACT_ATOMS: atom_id res chain seq x y z
N MET A 1 -11.87 -0.83 12.88
CA MET A 1 -12.89 -0.21 12.00
C MET A 1 -13.50 -1.30 11.13
N GLY A 2 -14.83 -1.51 11.12
CA GLY A 2 -15.43 -2.65 10.41
C GLY A 2 -15.18 -2.60 8.90
N VAL A 3 -15.11 -3.78 8.24
CA VAL A 3 -14.87 -3.93 6.79
C VAL A 3 -15.80 -3.05 5.95
N ALA A 4 -17.06 -2.89 6.36
CA ALA A 4 -18.03 -2.02 5.69
C ALA A 4 -17.64 -0.53 5.71
N VAL A 5 -17.17 -0.02 6.86
CA VAL A 5 -16.70 1.37 6.98
C VAL A 5 -15.46 1.60 6.12
N ASN A 6 -14.55 0.64 6.07
CA ASN A 6 -13.34 0.74 5.25
C ASN A 6 -13.67 0.75 3.73
N ARG A 7 -14.69 -0.03 3.31
CA ARG A 7 -15.20 0.00 1.93
C ARG A 7 -15.88 1.32 1.59
N MET A 8 -16.70 1.86 2.50
CA MET A 8 -17.37 3.17 2.31
C MET A 8 -16.33 4.29 2.21
N VAL A 9 -15.35 4.33 3.11
CA VAL A 9 -14.25 5.31 3.04
C VAL A 9 -13.51 5.17 1.71
N GLY A 10 -13.22 3.96 1.26
CA GLY A 10 -12.59 3.71 -0.05
C GLY A 10 -13.41 4.26 -1.22
N TYR A 11 -14.74 4.12 -1.18
CA TYR A 11 -15.63 4.66 -2.22
C TYR A 11 -15.61 6.19 -2.24
N PHE A 12 -15.76 6.84 -1.09
CA PHE A 12 -15.79 8.31 -1.00
C PHE A 12 -14.42 8.96 -1.20
N THR A 13 -13.32 8.22 -1.08
CA THR A 13 -11.97 8.72 -1.35
C THR A 13 -11.50 8.43 -2.77
N SER A 14 -12.24 7.60 -3.54
CA SER A 14 -11.93 7.35 -4.95
C SER A 14 -12.18 8.61 -5.78
N PRO A 15 -11.18 9.12 -6.51
CA PRO A 15 -11.36 10.29 -7.38
C PRO A 15 -12.47 10.09 -8.40
N LEU A 16 -12.61 8.88 -8.93
CA LEU A 16 -13.66 8.53 -9.90
C LEU A 16 -15.06 8.65 -9.28
N SER A 17 -15.25 8.09 -8.08
CA SER A 17 -16.55 8.15 -7.39
C SER A 17 -16.96 9.58 -7.07
N VAL A 18 -16.03 10.38 -6.57
CA VAL A 18 -16.26 11.81 -6.29
C VAL A 18 -16.62 12.56 -7.57
N ALA A 19 -15.85 12.37 -8.64
CA ALA A 19 -16.10 13.02 -9.92
C ALA A 19 -17.48 12.66 -10.48
N LEU A 20 -17.84 11.39 -10.52
CA LEU A 20 -19.13 10.92 -11.02
C LEU A 20 -20.29 11.46 -10.17
N THR A 21 -20.14 11.47 -8.85
CA THR A 21 -21.16 12.05 -7.95
C THR A 21 -21.40 13.52 -8.25
N LEU A 22 -20.32 14.31 -8.41
CA LEU A 22 -20.43 15.73 -8.74
C LEU A 22 -21.03 15.96 -10.12
N VAL A 23 -20.63 15.19 -11.13
CA VAL A 23 -21.18 15.31 -12.49
C VAL A 23 -22.66 14.95 -12.51
N VAL A 24 -23.05 13.82 -11.92
CA VAL A 24 -24.47 13.40 -11.86
C VAL A 24 -25.32 14.41 -11.09
N ALA A 25 -24.86 14.86 -9.94
CA ALA A 25 -25.56 15.91 -9.18
C ALA A 25 -25.68 17.20 -10.00
N GLY A 26 -24.63 17.58 -10.71
CA GLY A 26 -24.64 18.76 -11.60
C GLY A 26 -25.66 18.63 -12.73
N LEU A 27 -25.77 17.47 -13.37
CA LEU A 27 -26.76 17.19 -14.41
C LEU A 27 -28.20 17.26 -13.85
N VAL A 28 -28.43 16.71 -12.66
CA VAL A 28 -29.72 16.82 -11.96
C VAL A 28 -30.08 18.29 -11.69
N PHE A 29 -29.13 19.09 -11.19
CA PHE A 29 -29.36 20.53 -10.96
C PHE A 29 -29.67 21.27 -12.27
N LEU A 30 -29.00 20.94 -13.36
CA LEU A 30 -29.31 21.51 -14.69
C LEU A 30 -30.72 21.16 -15.14
N ALA A 31 -31.15 19.90 -14.98
CA ALA A 31 -32.49 19.44 -15.31
C ALA A 31 -33.58 20.13 -14.47
N LEU A 32 -33.26 20.48 -13.21
CA LEU A 32 -34.12 21.25 -12.31
C LEU A 32 -34.08 22.77 -12.55
N GLY A 33 -33.46 23.24 -13.65
CA GLY A 33 -33.38 24.65 -14.00
C GLY A 33 -32.31 25.47 -13.24
N ARG A 34 -31.58 24.86 -12.31
CA ARG A 34 -30.52 25.51 -11.51
C ARG A 34 -29.20 25.61 -12.28
N ARG A 35 -29.21 26.33 -13.40
CA ARG A 35 -28.11 26.37 -14.38
C ARG A 35 -26.73 26.65 -13.79
N ARG A 36 -26.60 27.74 -12.97
CA ARG A 36 -25.28 28.12 -12.41
C ARG A 36 -24.69 27.02 -11.52
N GLY A 37 -25.46 26.51 -10.56
CA GLY A 37 -24.99 25.45 -9.64
C GLY A 37 -24.66 24.15 -10.38
N GLY A 38 -25.54 23.74 -11.31
CA GLY A 38 -25.33 22.55 -12.12
C GLY A 38 -24.06 22.61 -12.96
N THR A 39 -23.82 23.75 -13.66
CA THR A 39 -22.61 23.96 -14.46
C THR A 39 -21.35 23.88 -13.60
N TRP A 40 -21.34 24.54 -12.43
CA TRP A 40 -20.18 24.48 -11.53
C TRP A 40 -19.89 23.05 -11.04
N LEU A 41 -20.90 22.29 -10.67
CA LEU A 41 -20.73 20.89 -10.23
C LEU A 41 -20.14 20.02 -11.34
N VAL A 42 -20.63 20.17 -12.58
CA VAL A 42 -20.08 19.43 -13.73
C VAL A 42 -18.63 19.82 -13.99
N LEU A 43 -18.33 21.12 -14.02
CA LEU A 43 -16.95 21.60 -14.25
C LEU A 43 -15.98 21.11 -13.16
N VAL A 44 -16.36 21.23 -11.89
CA VAL A 44 -15.53 20.79 -10.77
C VAL A 44 -15.31 19.27 -10.82
N GLY A 45 -16.36 18.49 -11.07
CA GLY A 45 -16.27 17.02 -11.16
C GLY A 45 -15.35 16.60 -12.34
N THR A 46 -15.49 17.24 -13.49
CA THR A 46 -14.65 16.95 -14.66
C THR A 46 -13.19 17.35 -14.43
N LEU A 47 -12.94 18.53 -13.86
CA LEU A 47 -11.59 18.98 -13.53
C LEU A 47 -10.93 18.09 -12.48
N TRP A 48 -11.69 17.67 -11.45
CA TRP A 48 -11.25 16.73 -10.44
C TRP A 48 -10.81 15.40 -11.08
N LEU A 49 -11.65 14.84 -11.95
CA LEU A 49 -11.32 13.60 -12.64
C LEU A 49 -10.05 13.75 -13.49
N TRP A 50 -9.96 14.86 -14.22
CA TRP A 50 -8.79 15.13 -15.06
C TRP A 50 -7.51 15.23 -14.25
N ILE A 51 -7.48 16.01 -13.16
CA ILE A 51 -6.30 16.18 -12.30
C ILE A 51 -5.82 14.83 -11.79
N PHE A 52 -6.72 14.05 -11.19
CA PHE A 52 -6.36 12.74 -10.62
C PHE A 52 -6.14 11.64 -11.64
N SER A 53 -6.37 11.89 -12.92
CA SER A 53 -5.98 11.01 -14.02
C SER A 53 -4.60 11.34 -14.61
N THR A 54 -3.88 12.31 -14.05
CA THR A 54 -2.59 12.77 -14.59
C THR A 54 -1.39 12.16 -13.87
N GLY A 55 -0.30 11.97 -14.63
CA GLY A 55 1.01 11.59 -14.08
C GLY A 55 1.60 12.69 -13.18
N PHE A 56 1.25 13.96 -13.42
CA PHE A 56 1.66 15.07 -12.55
C PHE A 56 1.12 14.90 -11.12
N ALA A 57 -0.18 14.63 -10.96
CA ALA A 57 -0.77 14.39 -9.64
C ALA A 57 -0.11 13.20 -8.95
N TYR A 58 0.18 12.12 -9.70
CA TYR A 58 0.87 10.95 -9.15
C TYR A 58 2.30 11.27 -8.70
N ALA A 59 3.07 11.99 -9.49
CA ALA A 59 4.42 12.42 -9.12
C ALA A 59 4.44 13.27 -7.84
N VAL A 60 3.43 14.12 -7.65
CA VAL A 60 3.29 14.94 -6.44
C VAL A 60 2.86 14.10 -5.23
N LEU A 61 1.79 13.33 -5.36
CA LEU A 61 1.22 12.57 -4.23
C LEU A 61 2.07 11.37 -3.87
N GLY A 62 2.40 10.51 -4.84
CA GLY A 62 3.21 9.31 -4.66
C GLY A 62 4.65 9.65 -4.32
N GLY A 63 5.27 10.54 -5.09
CA GLY A 63 6.65 10.96 -4.85
C GLY A 63 6.85 11.59 -3.47
N ARG A 64 5.83 12.28 -2.91
CA ARG A 64 5.91 12.80 -1.54
C ARG A 64 5.88 11.70 -0.47
N LEU A 65 5.04 10.66 -0.66
CA LEU A 65 4.98 9.53 0.27
C LEU A 65 6.27 8.71 0.23
N GLU A 66 6.78 8.43 -0.96
CA GLU A 66 7.95 7.60 -1.17
C GLU A 66 9.25 8.25 -0.68
N ARG A 67 9.41 9.58 -0.87
CA ARG A 67 10.58 10.31 -0.35
C ARG A 67 10.69 10.31 1.18
N MET A 68 9.64 9.94 1.90
CA MET A 68 9.71 9.77 3.36
C MET A 68 10.51 8.53 3.76
N TYR A 69 10.62 7.56 2.86
CA TYR A 69 11.31 6.29 3.05
C TYR A 69 12.12 5.98 1.79
N PRO A 70 13.25 6.67 1.57
CA PRO A 70 14.02 6.57 0.34
C PRO A 70 14.56 5.14 0.12
N PRO A 71 14.85 4.77 -1.14
CA PRO A 71 15.44 3.48 -1.45
C PRO A 71 16.72 3.24 -0.67
N GLN A 72 16.85 2.05 -0.08
CA GLN A 72 18.03 1.60 0.65
C GLN A 72 18.54 0.29 0.07
N ARG A 73 19.86 0.11 0.05
CA ARG A 73 20.44 -1.18 -0.29
C ARG A 73 20.24 -2.14 0.87
N VAL A 74 20.13 -3.42 0.60
CA VAL A 74 19.95 -4.44 1.64
C VAL A 74 21.16 -4.46 2.60
N GLU A 75 22.35 -4.20 2.08
CA GLU A 75 23.60 -4.14 2.84
C GLU A 75 23.57 -3.02 3.90
N ASP A 76 22.88 -1.91 3.61
CA ASP A 76 22.79 -0.74 4.48
C ASP A 76 21.72 -0.90 5.58
N LEU A 77 20.84 -1.91 5.47
CA LEU A 77 19.84 -2.21 6.49
C LEU A 77 20.52 -2.75 7.76
N PRO A 78 20.05 -2.39 8.95
CA PRO A 78 20.54 -2.97 10.19
C PRO A 78 20.19 -4.47 10.27
N GLU A 79 20.95 -5.22 11.03
CA GLU A 79 20.56 -6.57 11.43
C GLU A 79 19.30 -6.51 12.31
N ALA A 80 18.43 -7.50 12.15
CA ALA A 80 17.16 -7.60 12.85
C ALA A 80 16.85 -9.07 13.18
N ASP A 81 15.92 -9.28 14.10
CA ASP A 81 15.51 -10.61 14.55
C ASP A 81 14.52 -11.27 13.59
N ALA A 82 13.80 -10.46 12.82
CA ALA A 82 12.92 -10.93 11.76
C ALA A 82 12.70 -9.86 10.68
N VAL A 83 12.31 -10.29 9.49
CA VAL A 83 11.71 -9.42 8.48
C VAL A 83 10.22 -9.72 8.38
N VAL A 84 9.39 -8.68 8.40
CA VAL A 84 7.94 -8.76 8.25
C VAL A 84 7.57 -8.24 6.87
N VAL A 85 6.98 -9.06 6.02
CA VAL A 85 6.47 -8.64 4.70
C VAL A 85 4.95 -8.58 4.74
N LEU A 86 4.39 -7.41 4.39
CA LEU A 86 2.95 -7.21 4.29
C LEU A 86 2.44 -7.68 2.94
N GLY A 87 1.42 -8.50 2.97
CA GLY A 87 0.80 -9.10 1.81
C GLY A 87 0.08 -8.15 0.84
N GLY A 88 -0.56 -8.74 -0.17
CA GLY A 88 -1.34 -8.05 -1.20
C GLY A 88 -0.57 -7.76 -2.49
N GLY A 89 0.63 -8.33 -2.68
CA GLY A 89 1.42 -8.22 -3.92
C GLY A 89 1.37 -9.47 -4.80
N VAL A 90 0.73 -10.54 -4.35
CA VAL A 90 0.65 -11.80 -5.05
C VAL A 90 -0.79 -12.29 -5.07
N GLY A 91 -1.28 -12.69 -6.23
CA GLY A 91 -2.59 -13.33 -6.39
C GLY A 91 -2.46 -14.83 -6.18
N ALA A 92 -3.25 -15.37 -5.25
CA ALA A 92 -3.32 -16.80 -5.01
C ALA A 92 -4.76 -17.29 -5.18
N ASP A 93 -5.23 -17.33 -6.41
CA ASP A 93 -6.38 -18.15 -6.74
C ASP A 93 -5.90 -19.55 -7.13
N THR A 94 -5.70 -20.38 -6.12
CA THR A 94 -5.22 -21.77 -6.28
C THR A 94 -6.19 -22.67 -7.03
N ASN A 95 -7.44 -22.25 -7.25
CA ASN A 95 -8.43 -23.03 -7.98
C ASN A 95 -8.35 -22.83 -9.51
N SER A 96 -7.82 -21.68 -9.95
CA SER A 96 -7.81 -21.30 -11.37
C SER A 96 -6.40 -21.15 -11.94
N LEU A 97 -5.39 -20.99 -11.10
CA LEU A 97 -4.01 -20.69 -11.50
C LEU A 97 -3.06 -21.82 -11.13
N VAL A 98 -2.19 -22.20 -12.08
CA VAL A 98 -1.14 -23.20 -11.84
C VAL A 98 0.02 -22.62 -11.05
N TYR A 99 0.30 -21.34 -11.24
CA TYR A 99 1.34 -20.58 -10.56
C TYR A 99 0.75 -19.34 -9.92
N ALA A 100 1.43 -18.82 -8.87
CA ALA A 100 1.07 -17.56 -8.26
C ALA A 100 1.27 -16.39 -9.24
N GLU A 101 0.27 -15.55 -9.43
CA GLU A 101 0.36 -14.37 -10.27
C GLU A 101 1.05 -13.23 -9.51
N LEU A 102 2.09 -12.67 -10.14
CA LEU A 102 2.79 -11.51 -9.59
C LEU A 102 1.98 -10.25 -9.86
N LEU A 103 1.35 -9.74 -8.83
CA LEU A 103 0.59 -8.50 -8.87
C LEU A 103 1.48 -7.31 -8.51
N ARG A 104 0.90 -6.12 -8.54
CA ARG A 104 1.55 -4.89 -8.08
C ARG A 104 1.99 -5.03 -6.61
N GLY A 105 3.27 -4.80 -6.34
CA GLY A 105 3.86 -4.98 -5.01
C GLY A 105 4.40 -6.39 -4.73
N ALA A 106 4.49 -7.29 -5.72
CA ALA A 106 5.21 -8.56 -5.60
C ALA A 106 6.69 -8.39 -5.24
N ASP A 107 7.27 -7.23 -5.58
CA ASP A 107 8.61 -6.80 -5.19
C ASP A 107 8.88 -6.93 -3.69
N ARG A 108 7.83 -6.82 -2.86
CA ARG A 108 7.91 -6.97 -1.40
C ARG A 108 8.42 -8.35 -1.02
N VAL A 109 7.87 -9.40 -1.63
CA VAL A 109 8.25 -10.80 -1.34
C VAL A 109 9.69 -11.04 -1.76
N LEU A 110 10.06 -10.58 -2.97
CA LEU A 110 11.44 -10.67 -3.44
C LEU A 110 12.40 -9.88 -2.55
N HIS A 111 12.01 -8.68 -2.09
CA HIS A 111 12.85 -7.88 -1.21
C HIS A 111 13.05 -8.53 0.16
N ALA A 112 12.00 -9.12 0.75
CA ALA A 112 12.09 -9.88 1.97
C ALA A 112 13.04 -11.08 1.82
N ALA A 113 12.95 -11.82 0.72
CA ALA A 113 13.87 -12.90 0.41
C ALA A 113 15.34 -12.42 0.30
N ARG A 114 15.60 -11.27 -0.35
CA ARG A 114 16.94 -10.65 -0.42
C ARG A 114 17.47 -10.32 0.97
N ILE A 115 16.66 -9.80 1.87
CA ILE A 115 17.04 -9.46 3.25
C ILE A 115 17.47 -10.70 4.01
N VAL A 116 16.69 -11.80 3.94
CA VAL A 116 17.04 -13.07 4.61
C VAL A 116 18.32 -13.66 4.01
N LYS A 117 18.44 -13.71 2.69
CA LYS A 117 19.62 -14.24 2.00
C LYS A 117 20.91 -13.43 2.26
N ALA A 118 20.78 -12.14 2.54
CA ALA A 118 21.91 -11.30 2.95
C ALA A 118 22.26 -11.45 4.44
N GLY A 119 21.56 -12.33 5.19
CA GLY A 119 21.81 -12.55 6.60
C GLY A 119 21.36 -11.42 7.52
N LYS A 120 20.55 -10.47 7.01
CA LYS A 120 20.07 -9.31 7.79
C LYS A 120 18.96 -9.68 8.77
N ALA A 121 18.27 -10.78 8.53
CA ALA A 121 17.28 -11.35 9.44
C ALA A 121 17.21 -12.88 9.26
N PRO A 122 17.14 -13.68 10.34
CA PRO A 122 17.09 -15.13 10.24
C PRO A 122 15.72 -15.68 9.85
N VAL A 123 14.65 -14.89 9.99
CA VAL A 123 13.25 -15.32 9.80
C VAL A 123 12.47 -14.28 9.01
N VAL A 124 11.61 -14.76 8.11
CA VAL A 124 10.60 -13.94 7.43
C VAL A 124 9.19 -14.27 7.93
N ILE A 125 8.41 -13.25 8.23
CA ILE A 125 7.01 -13.34 8.60
C ILE A 125 6.18 -12.75 7.46
N ALA A 126 5.50 -13.58 6.67
CA ALA A 126 4.53 -13.12 5.68
C ALA A 126 3.18 -12.96 6.36
N SER A 127 2.60 -11.75 6.28
CA SER A 127 1.37 -11.41 7.02
C SER A 127 0.29 -10.83 6.09
N GLY A 128 -0.87 -11.49 6.09
CA GLY A 128 -2.05 -11.15 5.32
C GLY A 128 -2.89 -12.36 4.96
N GLU A 129 -4.18 -12.16 4.68
CA GLU A 129 -5.07 -13.23 4.21
C GLU A 129 -4.57 -13.78 2.85
N GLY A 130 -4.41 -15.11 2.74
CA GLY A 130 -3.95 -15.79 1.52
C GLY A 130 -2.42 -15.84 1.35
N GLU A 131 -1.62 -15.39 2.32
CA GLU A 131 -0.16 -15.36 2.18
C GLU A 131 0.48 -16.76 2.19
N ARG A 132 -0.21 -17.76 2.75
CA ARG A 132 0.23 -19.16 2.68
C ARG A 132 0.25 -19.71 1.26
N GLU A 133 -0.73 -19.31 0.47
CA GLU A 133 -0.88 -19.72 -0.92
C GLU A 133 -0.11 -18.81 -1.88
N ALA A 134 0.08 -17.56 -1.48
CA ALA A 134 0.70 -16.52 -2.29
C ALA A 134 2.21 -16.39 -2.05
N SER A 135 2.60 -15.93 -0.87
CA SER A 135 4.00 -15.55 -0.58
C SER A 135 4.87 -16.74 -0.19
N LEU A 136 4.32 -17.76 0.49
CA LEU A 136 5.13 -18.90 0.91
C LEU A 136 5.81 -19.64 -0.25
N PRO A 137 5.11 -20.01 -1.35
CA PRO A 137 5.75 -20.68 -2.49
C PRO A 137 6.84 -19.80 -3.12
N LEU A 138 6.59 -18.50 -3.27
CA LEU A 138 7.55 -17.58 -3.86
C LEU A 138 8.79 -17.37 -2.98
N LEU A 139 8.64 -17.27 -1.67
CA LEU A 139 9.78 -17.17 -0.75
C LEU A 139 10.68 -18.40 -0.87
N LYS A 140 10.08 -19.59 -0.97
CA LYS A 140 10.82 -20.86 -1.20
C LYS A 140 11.51 -20.85 -2.56
N GLU A 141 10.85 -20.43 -3.61
CA GLU A 141 11.41 -20.32 -4.96
C GLU A 141 12.58 -19.32 -5.00
N PHE A 142 12.49 -18.22 -4.24
CA PHE A 142 13.57 -17.26 -4.08
C PHE A 142 14.69 -17.74 -3.15
N GLY A 143 14.62 -18.97 -2.65
CA GLY A 143 15.67 -19.64 -1.89
C GLY A 143 15.68 -19.32 -0.40
N VAL A 144 14.56 -18.93 0.17
CA VAL A 144 14.39 -18.83 1.62
C VAL A 144 14.06 -20.22 2.16
N PRO A 145 14.83 -20.75 3.16
CA PRO A 145 14.53 -22.03 3.78
C PRO A 145 13.15 -22.06 4.41
N GLU A 146 12.42 -23.18 4.28
CA GLU A 146 11.04 -23.28 4.76
C GLU A 146 10.94 -23.07 6.29
N GLU A 147 11.92 -23.56 7.04
CA GLU A 147 12.04 -23.36 8.49
C GLU A 147 12.24 -21.88 8.90
N ALA A 148 12.69 -21.05 7.98
CA ALA A 148 12.85 -19.61 8.18
C ALA A 148 11.58 -18.82 7.81
N ILE A 149 10.52 -19.46 7.32
CA ILE A 149 9.29 -18.79 6.88
C ILE A 149 8.17 -19.02 7.87
N LEU A 150 7.61 -17.93 8.38
CA LEU A 150 6.38 -17.94 9.17
C LEU A 150 5.28 -17.25 8.36
N VAL A 151 4.07 -17.80 8.43
CA VAL A 151 2.92 -17.24 7.74
C VAL A 151 1.82 -16.92 8.72
N GLU A 152 1.44 -15.65 8.79
CA GLU A 152 0.22 -15.18 9.40
C GLU A 152 -0.82 -14.99 8.28
N ASN A 153 -1.87 -15.79 8.26
CA ASN A 153 -2.75 -15.97 7.10
C ASN A 153 -4.19 -15.46 7.31
N GLU A 154 -4.44 -14.69 8.38
CA GLU A 154 -5.81 -14.32 8.75
C GLU A 154 -6.10 -12.83 8.71
N SER A 155 -5.07 -11.98 8.56
CA SER A 155 -5.21 -10.53 8.61
C SER A 155 -5.80 -9.98 7.32
N ARG A 156 -6.89 -9.23 7.44
CA ARG A 156 -7.64 -8.62 6.31
C ARG A 156 -7.34 -7.14 6.11
N ASN A 157 -6.55 -6.55 6.97
CA ASN A 157 -6.17 -5.14 6.89
C ASN A 157 -4.88 -4.90 7.67
N THR A 158 -4.27 -3.72 7.45
CA THR A 158 -2.96 -3.37 8.03
C THR A 158 -2.96 -3.31 9.56
N GLU A 159 -4.07 -2.97 10.19
CA GLU A 159 -4.18 -2.95 11.66
C GLU A 159 -4.16 -4.39 12.22
N GLU A 160 -4.87 -5.30 11.56
CA GLU A 160 -4.85 -6.73 11.92
C GLU A 160 -3.47 -7.34 11.70
N ASN A 161 -2.80 -7.02 10.58
CA ASN A 161 -1.42 -7.43 10.34
C ASN A 161 -0.52 -7.01 11.51
N ALA A 162 -0.52 -5.74 11.87
CA ALA A 162 0.32 -5.23 12.95
C ALA A 162 0.02 -5.92 14.29
N ARG A 163 -1.25 -6.09 14.63
CA ARG A 163 -1.68 -6.75 15.87
C ARG A 163 -1.29 -8.22 15.93
N ARG A 164 -1.55 -8.98 14.85
CA ARG A 164 -1.26 -10.42 14.82
C ARG A 164 0.23 -10.68 14.75
N VAL A 165 0.98 -9.90 13.98
CA VAL A 165 2.44 -9.98 13.97
C VAL A 165 3.00 -9.64 15.34
N ALA A 166 2.48 -8.61 16.03
CA ALA A 166 2.91 -8.29 17.39
C ALA A 166 2.72 -9.49 18.36
N ASN A 167 1.60 -10.21 18.24
CA ASN A 167 1.37 -11.43 19.05
C ASN A 167 2.39 -12.53 18.71
N LEU A 168 2.67 -12.77 17.42
CA LEU A 168 3.70 -13.73 17.00
C LEU A 168 5.11 -13.36 17.50
N LEU A 169 5.41 -12.06 17.59
CA LEU A 169 6.68 -11.58 18.11
C LEU A 169 6.76 -11.69 19.65
N ALA A 170 5.63 -11.50 20.35
CA ALA A 170 5.56 -11.66 21.80
C ALA A 170 5.86 -13.12 22.24
N ASP A 171 5.48 -14.10 21.41
CA ASP A 171 5.78 -15.53 21.64
C ASP A 171 7.27 -15.87 21.34
N ARG A 172 8.09 -14.88 20.95
CA ARG A 172 9.51 -15.01 20.62
C ARG A 172 10.36 -14.15 21.56
N PRO A 173 10.68 -14.64 22.76
CA PRO A 173 11.49 -13.89 23.70
C PRO A 173 12.86 -13.58 23.10
N GLY A 174 13.22 -12.30 23.09
CA GLY A 174 14.46 -11.79 22.49
C GLY A 174 14.30 -11.09 21.17
N CYS A 175 13.14 -11.16 20.50
CA CYS A 175 12.87 -10.36 19.31
C CYS A 175 12.69 -8.88 19.69
N ARG A 176 13.68 -8.04 19.35
CA ARG A 176 13.71 -6.60 19.68
C ARG A 176 13.63 -5.70 18.48
N ARG A 177 14.01 -6.19 17.31
CA ARG A 177 14.03 -5.41 16.06
C ARG A 177 13.46 -6.22 14.92
N VAL A 178 12.60 -5.58 14.13
CA VAL A 178 12.10 -6.16 12.87
C VAL A 178 12.28 -5.20 11.71
N LEU A 179 12.57 -5.73 10.53
CA LEU A 179 12.54 -4.99 9.27
C LEU A 179 11.13 -5.13 8.68
N LEU A 180 10.43 -4.01 8.52
CA LEU A 180 9.10 -3.99 7.92
C LEU A 180 9.19 -3.74 6.42
N VAL A 181 8.81 -4.72 5.62
CA VAL A 181 8.78 -4.67 4.16
C VAL A 181 7.37 -4.41 3.67
N THR A 182 7.18 -3.31 2.98
CA THR A 182 5.97 -2.98 2.23
C THR A 182 6.28 -1.92 1.19
N SER A 183 5.31 -1.58 0.32
CA SER A 183 5.49 -0.49 -0.64
C SER A 183 5.80 0.83 0.05
N SER A 184 6.72 1.59 -0.50
CA SER A 184 7.18 2.88 0.03
C SER A 184 6.04 3.86 0.30
N TRP A 185 5.07 3.95 -0.59
CA TRP A 185 3.88 4.79 -0.43
C TRP A 185 2.93 4.31 0.69
N HIS A 186 2.97 3.02 1.04
CA HIS A 186 2.17 2.43 2.13
C HIS A 186 2.89 2.49 3.49
N MET A 187 4.21 2.60 3.51
CA MET A 187 5.08 2.48 4.70
C MET A 187 4.65 3.38 5.85
N ARG A 188 4.26 4.63 5.56
CA ARG A 188 3.85 5.60 6.59
C ARG A 188 2.65 5.09 7.42
N ARG A 189 1.65 4.50 6.77
CA ARG A 189 0.47 3.96 7.44
C ARG A 189 0.77 2.64 8.15
N ALA A 190 1.58 1.79 7.53
CA ALA A 190 2.01 0.54 8.14
C ALA A 190 2.78 0.78 9.45
N LEU A 191 3.78 1.66 9.45
CA LEU A 191 4.53 2.02 10.66
C LEU A 191 3.65 2.61 11.75
N LEU A 192 2.62 3.40 11.41
CA LEU A 192 1.68 3.92 12.40
C LEU A 192 0.95 2.78 13.13
N MET A 193 0.56 1.72 12.41
CA MET A 193 -0.10 0.55 13.01
C MET A 193 0.87 -0.30 13.84
N PHE A 194 2.06 -0.55 13.30
CA PHE A 194 3.07 -1.33 14.03
C PHE A 194 3.53 -0.64 15.32
N ARG A 195 3.73 0.66 15.32
CA ARG A 195 4.08 1.42 16.55
C ARG A 195 2.99 1.35 17.63
N ARG A 196 1.74 1.12 17.26
CA ARG A 196 0.62 0.99 18.21
C ARG A 196 0.51 -0.41 18.82
N HIS A 197 0.79 -1.43 18.04
CA HIS A 197 0.54 -2.81 18.42
C HIS A 197 1.81 -3.57 18.83
N ALA A 198 2.97 -3.17 18.34
CA ALA A 198 4.27 -3.77 18.62
C ALA A 198 5.20 -2.72 19.27
N ALA A 199 4.74 -2.07 20.34
CA ALA A 199 5.45 -0.96 20.97
C ALA A 199 6.80 -1.38 21.60
N ASP A 200 6.95 -2.64 22.00
CA ASP A 200 8.15 -3.19 22.62
C ASP A 200 9.19 -3.66 21.59
N VAL A 201 8.89 -3.53 20.29
CA VAL A 201 9.76 -3.96 19.20
C VAL A 201 10.14 -2.74 18.35
N GLU A 202 11.42 -2.58 18.07
CA GLU A 202 11.90 -1.57 17.12
C GLU A 202 11.51 -1.97 15.70
N VAL A 203 10.66 -1.20 15.04
CA VAL A 203 10.22 -1.45 13.67
C VAL A 203 10.95 -0.53 12.71
N VAL A 204 11.88 -1.10 11.95
CA VAL A 204 12.71 -0.39 10.97
C VAL A 204 12.08 -0.54 9.58
N PRO A 205 11.83 0.56 8.85
CA PRO A 205 11.30 0.49 7.49
C PRO A 205 12.34 -0.07 6.51
N ALA A 206 11.95 -1.08 5.74
CA ALA A 206 12.66 -1.60 4.58
C ALA A 206 11.74 -1.49 3.36
N ALA A 207 11.56 -0.25 2.90
CA ALA A 207 10.61 0.10 1.86
C ALA A 207 11.08 -0.36 0.48
N ILE A 208 10.13 -0.72 -0.38
CA ILE A 208 10.34 -1.12 -1.78
C ILE A 208 9.18 -0.57 -2.65
N ASP A 209 9.16 -0.87 -3.94
CA ASP A 209 8.09 -0.50 -4.87
C ASP A 209 7.97 1.03 -5.03
N TYR A 210 9.00 1.60 -5.70
CA TYR A 210 9.14 3.04 -5.95
C TYR A 210 8.73 3.36 -7.38
N GLU A 211 7.55 3.93 -7.57
CA GLU A 211 7.08 4.41 -8.86
C GLU A 211 6.91 5.95 -8.89
N GLY A 212 6.53 6.56 -7.78
CA GLY A 212 6.22 7.99 -7.70
C GLY A 212 7.47 8.87 -7.75
N ILE A 213 8.59 8.44 -7.15
CA ILE A 213 9.88 9.12 -7.26
C ILE A 213 10.34 9.10 -8.72
N VAL A 214 10.29 7.94 -9.37
CA VAL A 214 10.67 7.77 -10.79
C VAL A 214 9.78 8.64 -11.69
N ALA A 215 8.47 8.68 -11.43
CA ALA A 215 7.54 9.54 -12.14
C ALA A 215 7.87 11.03 -11.93
N ALA A 216 8.29 11.42 -10.74
CA ALA A 216 8.65 12.80 -10.44
C ALA A 216 9.96 13.24 -11.11
N GLU A 217 10.94 12.35 -11.22
CA GLU A 217 12.22 12.61 -11.89
C GLU A 217 12.08 12.67 -13.41
N SER A 218 11.15 11.89 -13.97
CA SER A 218 10.87 11.84 -15.41
C SER A 218 9.75 12.77 -15.86
N LEU A 219 9.40 13.78 -15.05
CA LEU A 219 8.25 14.66 -15.26
C LEU A 219 8.46 15.56 -16.48
N ALA A 220 7.88 15.17 -17.62
CA ALA A 220 7.92 15.91 -18.86
C ALA A 220 6.55 16.56 -19.15
N LEU A 221 6.45 17.88 -19.04
CA LEU A 221 5.29 18.65 -19.51
C LEU A 221 5.36 18.80 -21.05
N PRO A 222 4.24 18.69 -21.77
CA PRO A 222 2.84 18.54 -21.30
C PRO A 222 2.39 17.09 -21.13
N ARG A 223 3.23 16.08 -21.44
CA ARG A 223 2.84 14.65 -21.44
C ARG A 223 2.32 14.18 -20.08
N SER A 224 2.90 14.67 -19.00
CA SER A 224 2.47 14.32 -17.63
C SER A 224 1.09 14.86 -17.24
N LEU A 225 0.54 15.80 -18.04
CA LEU A 225 -0.82 16.35 -17.87
C LEU A 225 -1.88 15.57 -18.66
N ALA A 226 -1.47 14.64 -19.52
CA ALA A 226 -2.41 13.80 -20.26
C ALA A 226 -3.09 12.81 -19.29
N PRO A 227 -4.44 12.73 -19.31
CA PRO A 227 -5.16 11.80 -18.44
C PRO A 227 -4.98 10.35 -18.89
N SER A 228 -4.90 9.43 -17.94
CA SER A 228 -4.82 8.00 -18.18
C SER A 228 -5.54 7.22 -17.07
N ALA A 229 -6.10 6.06 -17.43
CA ALA A 229 -6.76 5.17 -16.48
C ALA A 229 -5.78 4.60 -15.44
N ASP A 230 -4.54 4.30 -15.83
CA ASP A 230 -3.50 3.83 -14.92
C ASP A 230 -3.17 4.89 -13.85
N MET A 231 -3.02 6.15 -14.26
CA MET A 231 -2.77 7.24 -13.32
C MET A 231 -3.95 7.50 -12.39
N LEU A 232 -5.18 7.37 -12.88
CA LEU A 232 -6.37 7.46 -12.03
C LEU A 232 -6.39 6.38 -10.96
N MET A 233 -6.04 5.15 -11.32
CA MET A 233 -5.93 4.03 -10.38
C MET A 233 -4.80 4.28 -9.35
N LYS A 234 -3.62 4.66 -9.79
CA LYS A 234 -2.46 4.97 -8.93
C LYS A 234 -2.79 6.10 -7.95
N ASN A 235 -3.37 7.20 -8.43
CA ASN A 235 -3.78 8.30 -7.57
C ASN A 235 -4.87 7.92 -6.57
N SER A 236 -5.75 6.98 -6.92
CA SER A 236 -6.74 6.45 -5.98
C SER A 236 -6.08 5.72 -4.80
N PHE A 237 -5.01 4.95 -5.05
CA PHE A 237 -4.22 4.34 -3.97
C PHE A 237 -3.53 5.39 -3.09
N MET A 238 -2.93 6.43 -3.70
CA MET A 238 -2.28 7.49 -2.93
C MET A 238 -3.27 8.22 -2.02
N LEU A 239 -4.43 8.61 -2.53
CA LEU A 239 -5.46 9.26 -1.72
C LEU A 239 -5.95 8.36 -0.57
N LYS A 240 -6.13 7.06 -0.84
CA LYS A 240 -6.48 6.09 0.21
C LYS A 240 -5.44 6.05 1.33
N GLU A 241 -4.15 6.14 1.00
CA GLU A 241 -3.10 6.18 2.01
C GLU A 241 -3.13 7.48 2.84
N TYR A 242 -3.30 8.63 2.20
CA TYR A 242 -3.44 9.91 2.93
C TYR A 242 -4.65 9.88 3.86
N VAL A 243 -5.82 9.52 3.36
CA VAL A 243 -7.06 9.48 4.16
C VAL A 243 -6.97 8.40 5.25
N GLY A 244 -6.43 7.23 4.93
CA GLY A 244 -6.23 6.16 5.90
C GLY A 244 -5.30 6.58 7.03
N TYR A 245 -4.16 7.20 6.71
CA TYR A 245 -3.22 7.69 7.72
C TYR A 245 -3.86 8.73 8.66
N TRP A 246 -4.51 9.75 8.10
CA TRP A 246 -5.15 10.79 8.91
C TRP A 246 -6.35 10.28 9.69
N GLY A 247 -7.16 9.38 9.09
CA GLY A 247 -8.27 8.74 9.78
C GLY A 247 -7.82 7.98 11.03
N TYR A 248 -6.74 7.20 10.93
CA TYR A 248 -6.19 6.50 12.09
C TYR A 248 -5.51 7.43 13.10
N ARG A 249 -4.98 8.55 12.66
CA ARG A 249 -4.32 9.52 13.55
C ARG A 249 -5.31 10.37 14.36
N ILE A 250 -6.46 10.71 13.77
CA ILE A 250 -7.43 11.65 14.37
C ILE A 250 -8.50 10.89 15.17
N LEU A 251 -8.96 9.74 14.67
CA LEU A 251 -10.07 9.00 15.27
C LEU A 251 -9.65 8.08 16.42
N ARG A 252 -8.40 8.06 16.79
CA ARG A 252 -7.79 7.31 17.89
C ARG A 252 -6.62 8.07 18.49
#